data_bf896e1566653c38aca813e36f8ca665
#
_entry.id   bf896e1566653c38aca813e36f8ca665
#
_cell.length_a   1.000
_cell.length_b   1.000
_cell.length_c   1.000
_cell.angle_alpha   90.00
_cell.angle_beta   90.00
_cell.angle_gamma   90.00
#
_symmetry.space_group_name_H-M   'P 1'
#
loop_
_entity.id
_entity.type
_entity.pdbx_description
1 polymer ?
#
loop_
_entity_poly.entity_id
_entity_poly.type
_entity_poly.pdbx_seq_one_letter_code
_entity_poly.pdbx_strand_id
1 'polypeptide(L)'
;GSSNIGDNLSLGIYSNKDIYNVTFKECKIKCSWSEKALPVGIDVISPQTILSKLLDSMTENTIEHEGVIDVTLPSSGGIDSIKFNRLLERTYIMAAESCRGLPKAKIYTSYKKFCEWMEADFGYVPVINENTVTLRHRDKLFSSTVVKDLGTGINDYEFSVNDSLIYSSVKVGYDKQDYDSINGRDEFHFTNEFSTGLKIADNTLSLISPIVPMPT
;
A
#
# COMPACT_ATOMS: atom_id res chain seq x y z
N GLY A 1 36.55 5.16 -15.96
CA GLY A 1 37.29 6.02 -15.06
C GLY A 1 36.30 6.82 -14.22
N SER A 2 36.52 6.94 -12.92
CA SER A 2 35.75 7.85 -12.06
C SER A 2 36.41 9.23 -12.16
N SER A 3 35.63 10.25 -12.45
CA SER A 3 36.04 11.64 -12.40
C SER A 3 35.47 12.34 -11.19
N ASN A 4 36.23 13.26 -10.60
CA ASN A 4 35.78 14.08 -9.49
C ASN A 4 35.11 15.37 -9.98
N ILE A 5 34.38 16.03 -9.09
CA ILE A 5 33.79 17.36 -9.41
C ILE A 5 34.94 18.33 -9.74
N GLY A 6 34.90 18.90 -10.93
CA GLY A 6 35.90 19.83 -11.43
C GLY A 6 36.91 19.23 -12.41
N ASP A 7 36.87 17.92 -12.67
CA ASP A 7 37.67 17.31 -13.70
C ASP A 7 37.27 17.73 -15.10
N ASN A 8 38.23 18.01 -15.95
CA ASN A 8 37.99 18.32 -17.35
C ASN A 8 38.01 17.04 -18.17
N LEU A 9 36.95 16.79 -18.93
CA LEU A 9 36.90 15.71 -19.90
C LEU A 9 37.34 16.23 -21.27
N SER A 10 38.46 15.74 -21.78
CA SER A 10 38.94 16.01 -23.12
C SER A 10 38.81 14.78 -24.00
N LEU A 11 38.25 14.97 -25.17
CA LEU A 11 38.17 13.97 -26.21
C LEU A 11 39.19 14.28 -27.28
N GLY A 12 40.06 13.32 -27.54
CA GLY A 12 41.08 13.44 -28.56
C GLY A 12 41.09 12.21 -29.48
N ILE A 13 41.59 12.41 -30.69
CA ILE A 13 41.84 11.33 -31.62
C ILE A 13 43.30 10.96 -31.46
N TYR A 14 43.56 9.69 -31.15
CA TYR A 14 44.91 9.14 -31.10
C TYR A 14 45.14 8.26 -32.33
N SER A 15 46.30 8.47 -32.99
CA SER A 15 46.76 7.61 -34.06
C SER A 15 48.25 7.31 -33.87
N ASN A 16 48.63 6.11 -34.22
CA ASN A 16 50.04 5.68 -34.24
C ASN A 16 50.72 5.94 -35.58
N LYS A 17 50.03 6.64 -36.50
CA LYS A 17 50.55 7.04 -37.79
C LYS A 17 50.28 8.54 -38.01
N ASP A 18 51.05 9.15 -38.89
CA ASP A 18 50.89 10.53 -39.25
C ASP A 18 49.49 10.73 -39.85
N ILE A 19 48.72 11.71 -39.31
CA ILE A 19 47.39 12.07 -39.78
C ILE A 19 47.50 13.37 -40.55
N TYR A 20 47.17 13.35 -41.85
CA TYR A 20 47.23 14.53 -42.69
C TYR A 20 45.87 15.25 -42.79
N ASN A 21 44.81 14.51 -42.78
CA ASN A 21 43.45 15.08 -42.81
C ASN A 21 42.46 14.18 -42.05
N VAL A 22 41.60 14.79 -41.21
CA VAL A 22 40.51 14.14 -40.53
C VAL A 22 39.20 14.84 -40.84
N THR A 23 38.26 14.11 -41.42
CA THR A 23 36.94 14.64 -41.73
C THR A 23 35.89 13.96 -40.82
N PHE A 24 35.21 14.76 -40.02
CA PHE A 24 34.09 14.28 -39.22
C PHE A 24 32.81 14.38 -40.05
N LYS A 25 32.14 13.25 -40.31
CA LYS A 25 30.84 13.23 -40.99
C LYS A 25 29.71 13.37 -39.97
N GLU A 26 29.81 12.73 -38.83
CA GLU A 26 28.87 12.82 -37.73
C GLU A 26 29.61 12.49 -36.43
N CYS A 27 29.44 13.32 -35.40
CA CYS A 27 29.98 13.10 -34.09
C CYS A 27 28.91 13.32 -33.04
N LYS A 28 28.60 12.27 -32.26
CA LYS A 28 27.67 12.33 -31.14
C LYS A 28 28.39 11.95 -29.86
N ILE A 29 28.35 12.83 -28.88
CA ILE A 29 28.86 12.58 -27.54
C ILE A 29 27.66 12.44 -26.62
N LYS A 30 27.53 11.30 -25.95
CA LYS A 30 26.56 11.06 -24.90
C LYS A 30 27.27 10.99 -23.56
N CYS A 31 27.03 11.99 -22.73
CA CYS A 31 27.47 11.96 -21.34
C CYS A 31 26.28 11.51 -20.47
N SER A 32 26.50 10.55 -19.61
CA SER A 32 25.56 10.12 -18.61
C SER A 32 26.27 10.06 -17.26
N TRP A 33 25.66 10.63 -16.26
CA TRP A 33 26.14 10.57 -14.89
C TRP A 33 25.01 10.22 -13.94
N SER A 34 25.33 9.65 -12.82
CA SER A 34 24.42 9.46 -11.72
C SER A 34 24.96 10.22 -10.52
N GLU A 35 24.14 11.07 -9.97
CA GLU A 35 24.44 11.82 -8.76
C GLU A 35 23.62 11.23 -7.60
N LYS A 36 24.27 10.95 -6.50
CA LYS A 36 23.58 10.53 -5.29
C LYS A 36 23.13 11.78 -4.55
N ALA A 37 21.83 12.07 -4.61
CA ALA A 37 21.25 13.16 -3.87
C ALA A 37 21.52 12.99 -2.36
N LEU A 38 21.68 14.10 -1.66
CA LEU A 38 21.75 14.10 -0.20
C LEU A 38 20.42 13.56 0.36
N PRO A 39 20.45 12.74 1.41
CA PRO A 39 19.23 12.23 2.02
C PRO A 39 18.42 13.40 2.58
N VAL A 40 17.14 13.43 2.25
CA VAL A 40 16.19 14.40 2.75
C VAL A 40 15.30 13.71 3.77
N GLY A 41 15.17 14.31 4.97
CA GLY A 41 14.23 13.84 5.97
C GLY A 41 12.79 14.11 5.51
N ILE A 42 11.93 13.11 5.60
CA ILE A 42 10.51 13.20 5.25
C ILE A 42 9.69 12.88 6.49
N ASP A 43 8.70 13.72 6.80
CA ASP A 43 7.77 13.47 7.89
C ASP A 43 6.81 12.33 7.51
N VAL A 44 6.78 11.31 8.34
CA VAL A 44 5.96 10.12 8.17
C VAL A 44 5.19 9.79 9.46
N ILE A 45 4.08 9.09 9.35
CA ILE A 45 3.26 8.67 10.47
C ILE A 45 3.00 7.16 10.41
N SER A 46 3.02 6.50 11.56
CA SER A 46 2.71 5.07 11.63
C SER A 46 1.20 4.82 11.52
N PRO A 47 0.77 3.66 10.97
CA PRO A 47 -0.64 3.27 10.94
C PRO A 47 -1.30 3.27 12.32
N GLN A 48 -0.60 2.80 13.35
CA GLN A 48 -1.09 2.81 14.74
C GLN A 48 -1.40 4.22 15.23
N THR A 49 -0.55 5.19 14.92
CA THR A 49 -0.77 6.59 15.30
C THR A 49 -1.95 7.20 14.56
N ILE A 50 -2.16 6.83 13.29
CA ILE A 50 -3.33 7.29 12.51
C ILE A 50 -4.61 6.75 13.13
N LEU A 51 -4.64 5.45 13.45
CA LEU A 51 -5.81 4.83 14.08
C LEU A 51 -6.18 5.57 15.38
N SER A 52 -5.22 5.79 16.27
CA SER A 52 -5.44 6.53 17.51
C SER A 52 -6.02 7.92 17.24
N LYS A 53 -5.40 8.70 16.33
CA LYS A 53 -5.88 10.05 16.02
C LYS A 53 -7.27 10.08 15.37
N LEU A 54 -7.62 9.07 14.59
CA LEU A 54 -8.95 8.96 14.03
C LEU A 54 -10.00 8.66 15.10
N LEU A 55 -9.68 7.79 16.04
CA LEU A 55 -10.56 7.49 17.18
C LEU A 55 -10.71 8.71 18.11
N ASP A 56 -9.61 9.40 18.43
CA ASP A 56 -9.62 10.66 19.17
C ASP A 56 -10.58 11.67 18.52
N SER A 57 -10.50 11.82 17.20
CA SER A 57 -11.35 12.74 16.45
C SER A 57 -12.83 12.33 16.41
N MET A 58 -13.10 11.01 16.35
CA MET A 58 -14.48 10.49 16.29
C MET A 58 -15.18 10.59 17.64
N THR A 59 -14.44 10.44 18.73
CA THR A 59 -14.99 10.49 20.09
C THR A 59 -14.89 11.88 20.72
N GLU A 60 -14.29 12.85 20.00
CA GLU A 60 -13.99 14.20 20.52
C GLU A 60 -13.23 14.16 21.87
N ASN A 61 -12.48 13.07 22.11
CA ASN A 61 -11.81 12.76 23.38
C ASN A 61 -12.75 12.72 24.61
N THR A 62 -14.04 12.53 24.40
CA THR A 62 -15.04 12.47 25.47
C THR A 62 -15.23 11.09 26.05
N ILE A 63 -14.83 10.05 25.33
CA ILE A 63 -14.97 8.64 25.72
C ILE A 63 -13.59 8.03 25.74
N GLU A 64 -13.26 7.33 26.83
CA GLU A 64 -12.05 6.52 26.88
C GLU A 64 -12.14 5.40 25.81
N HIS A 65 -11.17 5.34 24.94
CA HIS A 65 -11.13 4.41 23.82
C HIS A 65 -9.71 3.93 23.57
N GLU A 66 -9.61 2.76 22.95
CA GLU A 66 -8.34 2.17 22.56
C GLU A 66 -8.41 1.70 21.11
N GLY A 67 -7.37 2.02 20.34
CA GLY A 67 -7.17 1.51 18.98
C GLY A 67 -5.92 0.65 18.93
N VAL A 68 -6.06 -0.60 18.53
CA VAL A 68 -4.96 -1.57 18.46
C VAL A 68 -4.89 -2.20 17.08
N ILE A 69 -3.69 -2.30 16.52
CA ILE A 69 -3.43 -3.13 15.35
C ILE A 69 -2.79 -4.43 15.85
N ASP A 70 -3.53 -5.54 15.74
CA ASP A 70 -3.06 -6.86 16.19
C ASP A 70 -2.06 -7.45 15.21
N VAL A 71 -0.80 -7.12 15.38
CA VAL A 71 0.32 -7.63 14.56
C VAL A 71 0.79 -9.03 14.97
N THR A 72 0.14 -9.67 15.93
CA THR A 72 0.52 -11.03 16.35
C THR A 72 0.26 -12.03 15.22
N LEU A 73 1.20 -12.93 15.01
CA LEU A 73 1.10 -13.96 13.97
C LEU A 73 0.04 -15.00 14.35
N PRO A 74 -0.78 -15.47 13.41
CA PRO A 74 -1.60 -16.65 13.64
C PRO A 74 -0.69 -17.86 13.93
N SER A 75 -1.05 -18.67 14.91
CA SER A 75 -0.26 -19.83 15.37
C SER A 75 -0.01 -20.89 14.30
N SER A 76 -0.78 -20.86 13.22
CA SER A 76 -0.70 -21.79 12.07
C SER A 76 -0.28 -21.11 10.76
N GLY A 77 0.18 -19.88 10.84
CA GLY A 77 0.51 -19.10 9.64
C GLY A 77 1.76 -19.62 8.94
N GLY A 78 1.64 -19.96 7.67
CA GLY A 78 2.77 -20.25 6.81
C GLY A 78 3.72 -19.04 6.65
N ILE A 79 4.81 -19.26 5.93
CA ILE A 79 5.88 -18.26 5.69
C ILE A 79 5.33 -16.91 5.18
N ASP A 80 4.18 -16.92 4.51
CA ASP A 80 3.58 -15.72 3.93
C ASP A 80 2.96 -14.77 4.97
N SER A 81 2.34 -15.30 6.03
CA SER A 81 1.78 -14.46 7.11
C SER A 81 2.88 -13.70 7.88
N ILE A 82 4.06 -14.30 8.01
CA ILE A 82 5.23 -13.66 8.62
C ILE A 82 5.70 -12.45 7.79
N LYS A 83 5.65 -12.56 6.46
CA LYS A 83 6.06 -11.47 5.56
C LYS A 83 5.11 -10.28 5.66
N PHE A 84 3.80 -10.51 5.69
CA PHE A 84 2.80 -9.43 5.74
C PHE A 84 2.87 -8.62 7.04
N ASN A 85 3.01 -9.27 8.19
CA ASN A 85 3.12 -8.56 9.46
C ASN A 85 4.40 -7.71 9.54
N ARG A 86 5.53 -8.22 9.03
CA ARG A 86 6.77 -7.45 8.95
C ARG A 86 6.67 -6.25 8.01
N LEU A 87 5.85 -6.35 6.96
CA LEU A 87 5.58 -5.24 6.05
C LEU A 87 4.82 -4.14 6.79
N LEU A 88 3.77 -4.47 7.53
CA LEU A 88 2.99 -3.49 8.26
C LEU A 88 3.80 -2.76 9.34
N GLU A 89 4.66 -3.47 10.09
CA GLU A 89 5.55 -2.87 11.09
C GLU A 89 6.54 -1.85 10.50
N ARG A 90 6.84 -1.96 9.21
CA ARG A 90 7.76 -1.08 8.49
C ARG A 90 7.07 -0.12 7.54
N THR A 91 5.74 -0.11 7.56
CA THR A 91 4.93 0.75 6.71
C THR A 91 4.67 2.07 7.41
N TYR A 92 4.90 3.14 6.68
CA TYR A 92 4.61 4.50 7.11
C TYR A 92 3.78 5.19 6.05
N ILE A 93 2.94 6.09 6.48
CA ILE A 93 2.12 6.93 5.61
C ILE A 93 2.68 8.34 5.63
N MET A 94 2.69 8.99 4.49
CA MET A 94 3.13 10.37 4.34
C MET A 94 2.18 11.15 3.43
N ALA A 95 2.19 12.44 3.57
CA ALA A 95 1.52 13.31 2.62
C ALA A 95 2.39 13.49 1.37
N ALA A 96 1.79 13.57 0.20
CA ALA A 96 2.50 13.83 -1.06
C ALA A 96 3.31 15.13 -1.03
N GLU A 97 2.84 16.12 -0.30
CA GLU A 97 3.52 17.40 -0.11
C GLU A 97 4.83 17.24 0.67
N SER A 98 4.90 16.30 1.62
CA SER A 98 6.13 16.00 2.37
C SER A 98 7.25 15.54 1.44
N CYS A 99 6.94 14.75 0.41
CA CYS A 99 7.93 14.31 -0.59
C CYS A 99 8.50 15.47 -1.41
N ARG A 100 7.73 16.55 -1.52
CA ARG A 100 8.13 17.77 -2.25
C ARG A 100 8.84 18.79 -1.35
N GLY A 101 9.07 18.45 -0.08
CA GLY A 101 9.67 19.37 0.90
C GLY A 101 8.79 20.56 1.24
N LEU A 102 7.47 20.47 1.01
CA LEU A 102 6.55 21.56 1.34
C LEU A 102 6.28 21.57 2.85
N PRO A 103 6.34 22.73 3.49
CA PRO A 103 6.08 22.86 4.92
C PRO A 103 4.60 22.64 5.24
N LYS A 104 4.31 22.11 6.42
CA LYS A 104 2.95 21.90 6.94
C LYS A 104 2.12 20.93 6.10
N ALA A 105 2.75 19.93 5.51
CA ALA A 105 2.07 18.86 4.82
C ALA A 105 1.05 18.18 5.75
N LYS A 106 -0.14 17.86 5.23
CA LYS A 106 -1.23 17.28 5.99
C LYS A 106 -1.74 16.00 5.32
N ILE A 107 -2.06 15.02 6.13
CA ILE A 107 -2.75 13.80 5.68
C ILE A 107 -4.24 13.99 5.93
N TYR A 108 -5.03 13.91 4.87
CA TYR A 108 -6.49 13.94 4.93
C TYR A 108 -7.02 12.53 4.72
N THR A 109 -7.52 11.93 5.78
CA THR A 109 -8.11 10.60 5.72
C THR A 109 -9.32 10.51 6.64
N SER A 110 -10.13 9.47 6.47
CA SER A 110 -11.23 9.14 7.36
C SER A 110 -11.04 7.72 7.89
N TYR A 111 -11.72 7.38 8.98
CA TYR A 111 -11.69 6.03 9.54
C TYR A 111 -12.07 4.97 8.49
N LYS A 112 -13.09 5.25 7.67
CA LYS A 112 -13.51 4.35 6.59
C LYS A 112 -12.38 4.11 5.59
N LYS A 113 -11.76 5.18 5.05
CA LYS A 113 -10.65 5.06 4.09
C LYS A 113 -9.43 4.35 4.68
N PHE A 114 -9.17 4.58 5.96
CA PHE A 114 -8.10 3.89 6.67
C PHE A 114 -8.36 2.39 6.79
N CYS A 115 -9.60 2.00 7.14
CA CYS A 115 -9.97 0.58 7.19
C CYS A 115 -9.95 -0.08 5.81
N GLU A 116 -10.44 0.60 4.77
CA GLU A 116 -10.39 0.13 3.37
C GLU A 116 -8.94 -0.13 2.92
N TRP A 117 -8.03 0.78 3.27
CA TRP A 117 -6.61 0.59 3.01
C TRP A 117 -6.03 -0.63 3.76
N MET A 118 -6.31 -0.74 5.06
CA MET A 118 -5.83 -1.85 5.88
C MET A 118 -6.37 -3.20 5.39
N GLU A 119 -7.60 -3.22 4.88
CA GLU A 119 -8.20 -4.43 4.31
C GLU A 119 -7.61 -4.78 2.96
N ALA A 120 -7.48 -3.80 2.05
CA ALA A 120 -7.01 -4.03 0.69
C ALA A 120 -5.53 -4.44 0.64
N ASP A 121 -4.66 -3.75 1.38
CA ASP A 121 -3.21 -3.96 1.32
C ASP A 121 -2.71 -5.05 2.27
N PHE A 122 -3.35 -5.21 3.43
CA PHE A 122 -2.86 -6.08 4.49
C PHE A 122 -3.85 -7.15 4.96
N GLY A 123 -5.10 -7.09 4.51
CA GLY A 123 -6.14 -8.05 4.92
C GLY A 123 -6.62 -7.87 6.36
N TYR A 124 -6.42 -6.69 6.95
CA TYR A 124 -6.88 -6.37 8.30
C TYR A 124 -8.28 -5.77 8.28
N VAL A 125 -9.13 -6.21 9.16
CA VAL A 125 -10.48 -5.71 9.33
C VAL A 125 -10.72 -5.24 10.76
N PRO A 126 -11.56 -4.22 10.97
CA PRO A 126 -11.86 -3.71 12.29
C PRO A 126 -12.82 -4.65 13.04
N VAL A 127 -12.46 -4.97 14.27
CA VAL A 127 -13.30 -5.65 15.26
C VAL A 127 -13.54 -4.68 16.40
N ILE A 128 -14.78 -4.33 16.65
CA ILE A 128 -15.17 -3.40 17.70
C ILE A 128 -15.71 -4.18 18.88
N ASN A 129 -15.13 -3.96 20.04
CA ASN A 129 -15.60 -4.53 21.30
C ASN A 129 -15.66 -3.42 22.35
N GLU A 130 -16.87 -3.03 22.72
CA GLU A 130 -17.12 -1.89 23.60
C GLU A 130 -16.38 -0.62 23.12
N ASN A 131 -15.40 -0.15 23.87
CA ASN A 131 -14.62 1.05 23.58
C ASN A 131 -13.28 0.75 22.90
N THR A 132 -13.05 -0.50 22.50
CA THR A 132 -11.80 -0.91 21.84
C THR A 132 -12.05 -1.27 20.38
N VAL A 133 -11.24 -0.69 19.50
CA VAL A 133 -11.19 -1.03 18.08
C VAL A 133 -9.90 -1.80 17.82
N THR A 134 -10.03 -3.06 17.47
CA THR A 134 -8.88 -3.91 17.12
C THR A 134 -8.91 -4.21 15.64
N LEU A 135 -7.89 -3.80 14.91
CA LEU A 135 -7.67 -4.26 13.54
C LEU A 135 -7.03 -5.64 13.58
N ARG A 136 -7.75 -6.65 13.13
CA ARG A 136 -7.30 -8.05 13.08
C ARG A 136 -7.17 -8.55 11.65
N HIS A 137 -6.14 -9.33 11.39
CA HIS A 137 -6.02 -10.03 10.13
C HIS A 137 -7.18 -11.03 9.95
N ARG A 138 -7.75 -11.09 8.75
CA ARG A 138 -8.95 -11.90 8.45
C ARG A 138 -8.80 -13.38 8.83
N ASP A 139 -7.60 -13.95 8.74
CA ASP A 139 -7.35 -15.35 9.12
C ASP A 139 -7.58 -15.63 10.60
N LYS A 140 -7.60 -14.60 11.44
CA LYS A 140 -7.87 -14.71 12.88
C LYS A 140 -9.33 -14.53 13.26
N LEU A 141 -10.19 -14.18 12.32
CA LEU A 141 -11.61 -13.94 12.58
C LEU A 141 -12.40 -15.22 12.70
N PHE A 142 -11.94 -16.26 12.02
CA PHE A 142 -12.63 -17.53 11.95
C PHE A 142 -11.91 -18.55 12.84
N SER A 143 -12.69 -19.23 13.68
CA SER A 143 -12.21 -20.33 14.52
C SER A 143 -13.01 -21.57 14.19
N SER A 144 -12.33 -22.70 14.11
CA SER A 144 -12.97 -24.02 14.03
C SER A 144 -13.47 -24.54 15.39
N THR A 145 -13.27 -23.76 16.44
CA THR A 145 -13.73 -24.14 17.79
C THR A 145 -15.25 -24.09 17.86
N VAL A 146 -15.86 -25.17 18.33
CA VAL A 146 -17.29 -25.21 18.56
C VAL A 146 -17.64 -24.21 19.68
N VAL A 147 -18.41 -23.18 19.31
CA VAL A 147 -18.80 -22.14 20.27
C VAL A 147 -19.97 -22.61 21.13
N LYS A 148 -20.90 -23.36 20.54
CA LYS A 148 -22.06 -23.90 21.22
C LYS A 148 -22.55 -25.16 20.54
N ASP A 149 -22.75 -26.19 21.30
CA ASP A 149 -23.48 -27.39 20.85
C ASP A 149 -24.97 -27.19 21.16
N LEU A 150 -25.81 -27.22 20.14
CA LEU A 150 -27.25 -27.04 20.26
C LEU A 150 -27.98 -28.34 20.57
N GLY A 151 -27.25 -29.48 20.57
CA GLY A 151 -27.82 -30.80 20.81
C GLY A 151 -28.71 -31.32 19.68
N THR A 152 -29.46 -32.38 19.94
CA THR A 152 -30.33 -33.05 18.97
C THR A 152 -31.78 -32.55 19.01
N GLY A 153 -32.10 -31.61 19.89
CA GLY A 153 -33.47 -31.14 20.16
C GLY A 153 -33.93 -29.96 19.25
N ILE A 154 -33.19 -29.68 18.19
CA ILE A 154 -33.55 -28.61 17.25
C ILE A 154 -34.51 -29.18 16.22
N ASN A 155 -35.75 -28.71 16.26
CA ASN A 155 -36.73 -28.95 15.22
C ASN A 155 -36.88 -27.65 14.41
N ASP A 156 -37.15 -27.77 13.11
CA ASP A 156 -37.45 -26.65 12.22
C ASP A 156 -36.32 -25.62 12.09
N TYR A 157 -35.18 -26.05 11.51
CA TYR A 157 -34.14 -25.11 11.11
C TYR A 157 -34.29 -24.76 9.62
N GLU A 158 -34.11 -23.51 9.31
CA GLU A 158 -34.05 -23.01 7.93
C GLU A 158 -32.62 -22.66 7.59
N PHE A 159 -32.19 -23.11 6.41
CA PHE A 159 -30.89 -22.76 5.85
C PHE A 159 -31.11 -21.85 4.64
N SER A 160 -30.54 -20.67 4.69
CA SER A 160 -30.56 -19.72 3.56
C SER A 160 -29.15 -19.31 3.17
N VAL A 161 -28.95 -19.11 1.88
CA VAL A 161 -27.70 -18.56 1.34
C VAL A 161 -27.85 -17.06 1.24
N ASN A 162 -26.89 -16.33 1.73
CA ASN A 162 -26.86 -14.88 1.58
C ASN A 162 -26.17 -14.51 0.26
N ASP A 163 -26.99 -14.21 -0.76
CA ASP A 163 -26.52 -13.88 -2.10
C ASP A 163 -25.59 -12.66 -2.13
N SER A 164 -25.73 -11.74 -1.19
CA SER A 164 -24.89 -10.55 -1.12
C SER A 164 -23.43 -10.85 -0.75
N LEU A 165 -23.14 -12.04 -0.21
CA LEU A 165 -21.81 -12.51 0.14
C LEU A 165 -21.19 -13.42 -0.94
N ILE A 166 -21.91 -13.64 -2.04
CA ILE A 166 -21.40 -14.43 -3.18
C ILE A 166 -20.84 -13.44 -4.21
N TYR A 167 -19.57 -13.58 -4.51
CA TYR A 167 -18.88 -12.70 -5.46
C TYR A 167 -18.53 -13.47 -6.74
N SER A 168 -18.93 -12.91 -7.89
CA SER A 168 -18.57 -13.40 -9.23
C SER A 168 -17.22 -12.87 -9.70
N SER A 169 -16.81 -11.72 -9.19
CA SER A 169 -15.52 -11.12 -9.52
C SER A 169 -14.87 -10.44 -8.31
N VAL A 170 -13.57 -10.24 -8.39
CA VAL A 170 -12.77 -9.53 -7.40
C VAL A 170 -11.94 -8.49 -8.12
N LYS A 171 -12.05 -7.23 -7.70
CA LYS A 171 -11.21 -6.13 -8.16
C LYS A 171 -10.13 -5.84 -7.14
N VAL A 172 -8.87 -5.81 -7.58
CA VAL A 172 -7.71 -5.54 -6.74
C VAL A 172 -6.86 -4.47 -7.40
N GLY A 173 -6.39 -3.51 -6.63
CA GLY A 173 -5.50 -2.47 -7.13
C GLY A 173 -5.53 -1.21 -6.28
N TYR A 174 -5.21 -0.11 -6.91
CA TYR A 174 -5.16 1.20 -6.28
C TYR A 174 -6.17 2.15 -6.91
N ASP A 175 -6.72 3.04 -6.09
CA ASP A 175 -7.66 4.05 -6.56
C ASP A 175 -6.96 5.00 -7.54
N LYS A 176 -7.68 5.35 -8.60
CA LYS A 176 -7.17 6.31 -9.58
C LYS A 176 -7.04 7.67 -8.90
N GLN A 177 -5.83 8.16 -8.82
CA GLN A 177 -5.55 9.51 -8.37
C GLN A 177 -5.67 10.45 -9.55
N ASP A 178 -6.51 11.48 -9.44
CA ASP A 178 -6.52 12.58 -10.42
C ASP A 178 -5.26 13.42 -10.20
N TYR A 179 -4.17 12.98 -10.78
CA TYR A 179 -3.04 13.87 -10.97
C TYR A 179 -3.37 14.76 -12.18
N ASP A 180 -3.44 16.05 -11.93
CA ASP A 180 -3.39 17.01 -13.03
C ASP A 180 -2.28 16.59 -13.99
N SER A 181 -2.58 16.63 -15.25
CA SER A 181 -1.90 16.26 -16.49
C SER A 181 -0.35 16.33 -16.53
N ILE A 182 0.32 16.52 -15.44
CA ILE A 182 1.73 16.91 -15.41
C ILE A 182 2.66 15.75 -15.69
N ASN A 183 2.31 14.50 -15.52
CA ASN A 183 3.41 13.55 -15.48
C ASN A 183 3.30 12.21 -16.15
N GLY A 184 2.25 11.73 -16.68
CA GLY A 184 2.25 10.41 -17.35
C GLY A 184 3.06 9.33 -16.64
N ARG A 185 3.15 9.38 -15.30
CA ARG A 185 3.88 8.45 -14.44
C ARG A 185 2.93 7.66 -13.59
N ASP A 186 1.92 7.14 -14.24
CA ASP A 186 0.79 6.49 -13.59
C ASP A 186 1.01 4.98 -13.50
N GLU A 187 2.24 4.53 -13.48
CA GLU A 187 2.60 3.12 -13.55
C GLU A 187 2.03 2.30 -12.39
N PHE A 188 1.58 2.96 -11.32
CA PHE A 188 1.02 2.30 -10.14
C PHE A 188 -0.50 2.38 -10.03
N HIS A 189 -1.18 2.99 -11.01
CA HIS A 189 -2.64 3.14 -11.02
C HIS A 189 -3.28 2.05 -11.87
N PHE A 190 -3.12 0.82 -11.49
CA PHE A 190 -3.79 -0.25 -12.18
C PHE A 190 -4.76 -0.97 -11.24
N THR A 191 -5.85 -1.39 -11.83
CA THR A 191 -6.84 -2.26 -11.21
C THR A 191 -6.97 -3.51 -12.06
N ASN A 192 -6.84 -4.66 -11.44
CA ASN A 192 -7.09 -5.94 -12.06
C ASN A 192 -8.43 -6.49 -11.58
N GLU A 193 -9.17 -7.10 -12.49
CA GLU A 193 -10.40 -7.80 -12.19
C GLU A 193 -10.23 -9.28 -12.47
N PHE A 194 -10.56 -10.10 -11.49
CA PHE A 194 -10.46 -11.54 -11.56
C PHE A 194 -11.85 -12.14 -11.45
N SER A 195 -12.25 -12.98 -12.41
CA SER A 195 -13.49 -13.72 -12.34
C SER A 195 -13.32 -14.98 -11.49
N THR A 196 -14.26 -15.22 -10.58
CA THR A 196 -14.33 -16.45 -9.78
C THR A 196 -14.90 -17.64 -10.58
N GLY A 197 -15.47 -17.37 -11.74
CA GLY A 197 -16.18 -18.37 -12.56
C GLY A 197 -17.60 -18.66 -12.10
N LEU A 198 -18.05 -18.09 -10.98
CA LEU A 198 -19.42 -18.21 -10.48
C LEU A 198 -20.34 -17.31 -11.30
N LYS A 199 -21.46 -17.88 -11.78
CA LYS A 199 -22.47 -17.16 -12.60
C LYS A 199 -23.78 -16.91 -11.86
N ILE A 200 -23.82 -17.23 -10.57
CA ILE A 200 -25.05 -17.18 -9.75
C ILE A 200 -25.35 -15.76 -9.30
N ALA A 201 -24.34 -14.91 -9.17
CA ALA A 201 -24.47 -13.53 -8.72
C ALA A 201 -23.56 -12.62 -9.54
N ASP A 202 -23.94 -11.35 -9.67
CA ASP A 202 -23.15 -10.31 -10.36
C ASP A 202 -22.39 -9.39 -9.38
N ASN A 203 -22.18 -9.86 -8.14
CA ASN A 203 -21.50 -9.08 -7.13
C ASN A 203 -19.98 -9.08 -7.36
N THR A 204 -19.38 -7.91 -7.19
CA THR A 204 -17.92 -7.73 -7.26
C THR A 204 -17.39 -7.35 -5.89
N LEU A 205 -16.43 -8.11 -5.39
CA LEU A 205 -15.65 -7.70 -4.21
C LEU A 205 -14.60 -6.68 -4.64
N SER A 206 -14.68 -5.49 -4.11
CA SER A 206 -13.73 -4.42 -4.41
C SER A 206 -12.69 -4.31 -3.29
N LEU A 207 -11.45 -4.66 -3.60
CA LEU A 207 -10.26 -4.50 -2.76
C LEU A 207 -9.34 -3.45 -3.40
N ILE A 208 -9.87 -2.25 -3.55
CA ILE A 208 -9.14 -1.10 -4.10
C ILE A 208 -8.59 -0.28 -2.95
N SER A 209 -7.27 -0.16 -2.91
CA SER A 209 -6.59 0.64 -1.89
C SER A 209 -6.71 2.13 -2.18
N PRO A 210 -7.18 2.95 -1.23
CA PRO A 210 -7.22 4.40 -1.37
C PRO A 210 -5.84 5.07 -1.14
N ILE A 211 -4.83 4.31 -0.75
CA ILE A 211 -3.47 4.78 -0.52
C ILE A 211 -2.55 4.09 -1.52
N VAL A 212 -1.79 4.87 -2.24
CA VAL A 212 -0.88 4.39 -3.30
C VAL A 212 0.53 4.21 -2.72
N PRO A 213 1.21 3.09 -3.03
CA PRO A 213 2.60 2.92 -2.60
C PRO A 213 3.50 3.94 -3.31
N MET A 214 4.48 4.44 -2.58
CA MET A 214 5.50 5.29 -3.18
C MET A 214 6.50 4.41 -3.95
N PRO A 215 6.77 4.72 -5.22
CA PRO A 215 7.85 4.04 -5.95
C PRO A 215 9.21 4.39 -5.33
N THR A 216 10.03 3.39 -5.12
CA THR A 216 11.41 3.53 -4.62
C THR A 216 12.40 3.73 -5.76
#